data_ecd12cbc9e0353d9eaf1382f69545a83
#
_entry.id   ecd12cbc9e0353d9eaf1382f69545a83
#
_cell.length_a   1.000
_cell.length_b   1.000
_cell.length_c   1.000
_cell.angle_alpha   90.00
_cell.angle_beta   90.00
_cell.angle_gamma   90.00
#
_symmetry.space_group_name_H-M   'P 1'
#
loop_
_entity.id
_entity.type
_entity.pdbx_description
1 polymer ?
#
loop_
_entity_poly.entity_id
_entity_poly.type
_entity_poly.pdbx_seq_one_letter_code
_entity_poly.pdbx_strand_id
1 'polypeptide(L)'
;MRPGVQLDPRAGPAPRSKRSSTLKAMPKVVDHAQRRDEIAQAACQAVAKYGFEHATVARIARVAGYTTGMLAHYFESKQEIILAALRLILLRIEQRLTRERNGAEATLLDVLSEALAIDEQRLAECAFWMAFWGQVSADKKLRRLNVWVHREYLRLYERCFAEHWPEWRLWPPAVRDQVLRSVVTFINGLTAGAVTSPRDWPAAAQVQQLRLQLDLLRHWAKEKRNSRSG
;
A
#
# COMPACT_ATOMS: atom_id res chain seq x y z
N MET A 1 9.38 -80.54 16.29
CA MET A 1 9.96 -80.96 15.01
C MET A 1 9.26 -80.22 13.85
N ARG A 2 9.90 -79.26 13.22
CA ARG A 2 9.46 -78.59 11.97
C ARG A 2 10.56 -78.82 10.93
N PRO A 3 10.25 -79.27 9.69
CA PRO A 3 11.26 -79.53 8.69
C PRO A 3 11.81 -78.24 8.09
N GLY A 4 13.10 -78.24 7.79
CA GLY A 4 13.87 -77.17 7.24
C GLY A 4 13.53 -76.90 5.78
N VAL A 5 13.51 -75.63 5.42
CA VAL A 5 13.43 -75.13 4.05
C VAL A 5 14.84 -75.05 3.48
N GLN A 6 15.09 -75.86 2.46
CA GLN A 6 16.33 -75.88 1.69
C GLN A 6 16.31 -74.68 0.70
N LEU A 7 17.35 -73.82 0.78
CA LEU A 7 17.57 -72.71 -0.14
C LEU A 7 18.25 -73.23 -1.43
N ASP A 8 17.63 -72.92 -2.58
CA ASP A 8 18.21 -73.17 -3.92
C ASP A 8 19.28 -72.12 -4.25
N PRO A 9 20.52 -72.48 -4.54
CA PRO A 9 21.59 -71.54 -4.77
C PRO A 9 21.65 -70.96 -6.22
N ARG A 10 20.63 -71.10 -7.03
CA ARG A 10 20.65 -70.70 -8.43
C ARG A 10 19.70 -69.54 -8.81
N ALA A 11 19.14 -68.82 -7.86
CA ALA A 11 18.31 -67.67 -8.18
C ALA A 11 19.22 -66.44 -8.38
N GLY A 12 19.43 -66.04 -9.62
CA GLY A 12 20.13 -64.82 -10.04
C GLY A 12 19.35 -63.55 -9.62
N PRO A 13 20.04 -62.40 -9.52
CA PRO A 13 19.39 -61.17 -9.05
C PRO A 13 18.33 -60.65 -10.00
N ALA A 14 17.16 -60.34 -9.45
CA ALA A 14 16.06 -59.70 -10.13
C ALA A 14 16.39 -58.37 -10.78
N PRO A 15 15.88 -58.01 -11.93
CA PRO A 15 16.21 -56.74 -12.60
C PRO A 15 15.69 -55.55 -11.79
N ARG A 16 16.60 -54.63 -11.44
CA ARG A 16 16.29 -53.35 -10.79
C ARG A 16 15.44 -52.52 -11.73
N SER A 17 14.16 -52.39 -11.44
CA SER A 17 13.22 -51.46 -12.05
C SER A 17 13.72 -50.02 -11.79
N LYS A 18 14.31 -49.39 -12.79
CA LYS A 18 14.54 -47.94 -12.82
C LYS A 18 13.18 -47.24 -12.96
N ARG A 19 12.52 -46.97 -11.86
CA ARG A 19 11.46 -45.99 -11.83
C ARG A 19 12.13 -44.60 -11.76
N SER A 20 12.46 -44.08 -12.92
CA SER A 20 12.70 -42.65 -13.11
C SER A 20 11.34 -41.96 -13.00
N SER A 21 11.00 -41.53 -11.80
CA SER A 21 9.93 -40.54 -11.58
C SER A 21 10.50 -39.16 -11.91
N THR A 22 10.52 -38.79 -13.17
CA THR A 22 10.54 -37.39 -13.59
C THR A 22 9.24 -36.75 -13.09
N LEU A 23 9.28 -36.23 -11.87
CA LEU A 23 8.32 -35.22 -11.42
C LEU A 23 8.47 -34.02 -12.36
N LYS A 24 7.67 -34.02 -13.43
CA LYS A 24 7.48 -32.89 -14.30
C LYS A 24 6.93 -31.78 -13.43
N ALA A 25 7.80 -30.81 -13.03
CA ALA A 25 7.40 -29.66 -12.27
C ALA A 25 6.23 -29.02 -13.04
N MET A 26 5.05 -29.01 -12.43
CA MET A 26 3.88 -28.31 -12.99
C MET A 26 4.34 -26.86 -13.27
N PRO A 27 4.05 -26.32 -14.47
CA PRO A 27 4.35 -24.91 -14.73
C PRO A 27 3.67 -24.08 -13.64
N LYS A 28 4.46 -23.32 -12.89
CA LYS A 28 3.95 -22.41 -11.87
C LYS A 28 3.03 -21.46 -12.62
N VAL A 29 1.70 -21.57 -12.41
CA VAL A 29 0.74 -20.62 -12.96
C VAL A 29 1.19 -19.25 -12.46
N VAL A 30 1.72 -18.45 -13.36
CA VAL A 30 2.16 -17.10 -13.04
C VAL A 30 0.91 -16.31 -12.76
N ASP A 31 0.71 -15.93 -11.50
CA ASP A 31 -0.40 -15.08 -11.12
C ASP A 31 -0.20 -13.71 -11.80
N HIS A 32 -1.03 -13.44 -12.80
CA HIS A 32 -0.97 -12.21 -13.60
C HIS A 32 -1.17 -10.98 -12.71
N ALA A 33 -2.01 -11.08 -11.68
CA ALA A 33 -2.23 -10.00 -10.72
C ALA A 33 -0.98 -9.75 -9.88
N GLN A 34 -0.35 -10.81 -9.37
CA GLN A 34 0.90 -10.69 -8.60
C GLN A 34 2.00 -10.01 -9.42
N ARG A 35 2.15 -10.35 -10.71
CA ARG A 35 3.16 -9.71 -11.57
C ARG A 35 2.86 -8.24 -11.82
N ARG A 36 1.60 -7.86 -11.98
CA ARG A 36 1.21 -6.45 -12.08
C ARG A 36 1.55 -5.68 -10.82
N ASP A 37 1.36 -6.26 -9.65
CA ASP A 37 1.70 -5.64 -8.36
C ASP A 37 3.22 -5.50 -8.18
N GLU A 38 4.03 -6.50 -8.58
CA GLU A 38 5.49 -6.43 -8.56
C GLU A 38 6.00 -5.28 -9.44
N ILE A 39 5.45 -5.10 -10.64
CA ILE A 39 5.79 -4.01 -11.56
C ILE A 39 5.33 -2.66 -10.99
N ALA A 40 4.15 -2.59 -10.39
CA ALA A 40 3.63 -1.40 -9.73
C ALA A 40 4.52 -0.98 -8.55
N GLN A 41 4.98 -1.94 -7.74
CA GLN A 41 5.94 -1.72 -6.67
C GLN A 41 7.27 -1.18 -7.20
N ALA A 42 7.79 -1.78 -8.27
CA ALA A 42 9.02 -1.32 -8.90
C ALA A 42 8.89 0.10 -9.47
N ALA A 43 7.70 0.48 -9.94
CA ALA A 43 7.42 1.85 -10.38
C ALA A 43 7.50 2.84 -9.21
N CYS A 44 6.95 2.51 -8.03
CA CYS A 44 7.09 3.34 -6.82
C CYS A 44 8.56 3.55 -6.47
N GLN A 45 9.34 2.48 -6.44
CA GLN A 45 10.78 2.54 -6.14
C GLN A 45 11.57 3.33 -7.19
N ALA A 46 11.26 3.15 -8.48
CA ALA A 46 11.91 3.87 -9.56
C ALA A 46 11.61 5.38 -9.49
N VAL A 47 10.37 5.77 -9.19
CA VAL A 47 9.98 7.18 -9.02
C VAL A 47 10.66 7.78 -7.79
N ALA A 48 10.66 7.09 -6.65
CA ALA A 48 11.33 7.56 -5.44
C ALA A 48 12.84 7.76 -5.65
N LYS A 49 13.48 6.87 -6.43
CA LYS A 49 14.93 6.90 -6.67
C LYS A 49 15.36 7.88 -7.75
N TYR A 50 14.61 7.98 -8.85
CA TYR A 50 15.03 8.70 -10.07
C TYR A 50 14.17 9.91 -10.39
N GLY A 51 13.09 10.14 -9.66
CA GLY A 51 12.06 11.13 -9.98
C GLY A 51 11.09 10.64 -11.07
N PHE A 52 9.93 11.29 -11.17
CA PHE A 52 8.82 10.86 -12.03
C PHE A 52 9.18 10.83 -13.53
N GLU A 53 9.86 11.87 -14.01
CA GLU A 53 10.25 11.99 -15.43
C GLU A 53 11.25 10.91 -15.83
N HIS A 54 12.22 10.65 -14.98
CA HIS A 54 13.28 9.68 -15.24
C HIS A 54 12.91 8.23 -14.93
N ALA A 55 11.75 7.97 -14.30
CA ALA A 55 11.20 6.62 -14.13
C ALA A 55 10.63 6.11 -15.45
N THR A 56 11.50 5.84 -16.42
CA THR A 56 11.12 5.28 -17.73
C THR A 56 10.71 3.81 -17.62
N VAL A 57 9.94 3.28 -18.59
CA VAL A 57 9.57 1.86 -18.63
C VAL A 57 10.79 0.94 -18.52
N ALA A 58 11.91 1.32 -19.17
CA ALA A 58 13.16 0.56 -19.08
C ALA A 58 13.77 0.56 -17.66
N ARG A 59 13.70 1.68 -16.94
CA ARG A 59 14.17 1.75 -15.55
C ARG A 59 13.27 0.99 -14.60
N ILE A 60 11.95 1.08 -14.78
CA ILE A 60 10.97 0.31 -14.02
C ILE A 60 11.21 -1.18 -14.22
N ALA A 61 11.39 -1.63 -15.48
CA ALA A 61 11.70 -3.02 -15.81
C ALA A 61 12.96 -3.50 -15.08
N ARG A 62 14.04 -2.70 -15.11
CA ARG A 62 15.29 -3.03 -14.43
C ARG A 62 15.10 -3.16 -12.90
N VAL A 63 14.32 -2.25 -12.29
CA VAL A 63 14.03 -2.30 -10.85
C VAL A 63 13.18 -3.55 -10.50
N ALA A 64 12.24 -3.93 -11.38
CA ALA A 64 11.43 -5.14 -11.22
C ALA A 64 12.20 -6.45 -11.48
N GLY A 65 13.41 -6.39 -12.02
CA GLY A 65 14.16 -7.58 -12.46
C GLY A 65 13.59 -8.19 -13.74
N TYR A 66 12.95 -7.39 -14.61
CA TYR A 66 12.28 -7.80 -15.83
C TYR A 66 12.87 -7.11 -17.07
N THR A 67 12.53 -7.62 -18.26
CA THR A 67 12.79 -6.93 -19.53
C THR A 67 11.65 -5.97 -19.86
N THR A 68 11.91 -4.97 -20.70
CA THR A 68 10.87 -4.07 -21.22
C THR A 68 9.79 -4.82 -22.02
N GLY A 69 10.19 -5.85 -22.77
CA GLY A 69 9.25 -6.72 -23.49
C GLY A 69 8.32 -7.46 -22.56
N MET A 70 8.82 -7.92 -21.40
CA MET A 70 7.96 -8.55 -20.39
C MET A 70 6.96 -7.56 -19.81
N LEU A 71 7.34 -6.31 -19.52
CA LEU A 71 6.40 -5.29 -19.04
C LEU A 71 5.28 -5.02 -20.05
N ALA A 72 5.58 -5.04 -21.36
CA ALA A 72 4.60 -4.82 -22.42
C ALA A 72 3.49 -5.90 -22.48
N HIS A 73 3.70 -7.09 -21.91
CA HIS A 73 2.63 -8.09 -21.74
C HIS A 73 1.63 -7.74 -20.63
N TYR A 74 2.02 -6.88 -19.67
CA TYR A 74 1.20 -6.53 -18.52
C TYR A 74 0.62 -5.13 -18.59
N PHE A 75 1.27 -4.19 -19.31
CA PHE A 75 0.92 -2.78 -19.36
C PHE A 75 1.17 -2.19 -20.74
N GLU A 76 0.16 -1.53 -21.28
CA GLU A 76 0.23 -0.90 -22.62
C GLU A 76 1.02 0.42 -22.58
N SER A 77 1.14 1.07 -21.43
CA SER A 77 1.77 2.39 -21.32
C SER A 77 2.36 2.66 -19.93
N LYS A 78 3.29 3.65 -19.86
CA LYS A 78 3.78 4.16 -18.57
C LYS A 78 2.63 4.67 -17.70
N GLN A 79 1.61 5.30 -18.27
CA GLN A 79 0.46 5.81 -17.52
C GLN A 79 -0.31 4.69 -16.84
N GLU A 80 -0.44 3.55 -17.49
CA GLU A 80 -1.10 2.37 -16.89
C GLU A 80 -0.29 1.80 -15.73
N ILE A 81 1.04 1.76 -15.83
CA ILE A 81 1.93 1.37 -14.72
C ILE A 81 1.77 2.34 -13.54
N ILE A 82 1.73 3.66 -13.81
CA ILE A 82 1.52 4.67 -12.76
C ILE A 82 0.15 4.51 -12.09
N LEU A 83 -0.91 4.24 -12.86
CA LEU A 83 -2.23 3.96 -12.30
C LEU A 83 -2.22 2.70 -11.40
N ALA A 84 -1.53 1.64 -11.83
CA ALA A 84 -1.39 0.43 -11.01
C ALA A 84 -0.62 0.72 -9.72
N ALA A 85 0.44 1.52 -9.77
CA ALA A 85 1.20 1.95 -8.59
C ALA A 85 0.33 2.75 -7.61
N LEU A 86 -0.48 3.69 -8.10
CA LEU A 86 -1.42 4.45 -7.26
C LEU A 86 -2.47 3.54 -6.60
N ARG A 87 -3.02 2.58 -7.35
CA ARG A 87 -3.97 1.59 -6.80
C ARG A 87 -3.34 0.71 -5.74
N LEU A 88 -2.11 0.25 -5.96
CA LEU A 88 -1.36 -0.55 -5.00
C LEU A 88 -1.12 0.23 -3.70
N ILE A 89 -0.72 1.50 -3.78
CA ILE A 89 -0.53 2.36 -2.60
C ILE A 89 -1.85 2.53 -1.85
N LEU A 90 -2.96 2.84 -2.54
CA LEU A 90 -4.28 2.97 -1.92
C LEU A 90 -4.70 1.68 -1.21
N LEU A 91 -4.54 0.53 -1.86
CA LEU A 91 -4.85 -0.77 -1.26
C LEU A 91 -4.02 -1.01 0.00
N ARG A 92 -2.74 -0.68 -0.01
CA ARG A 92 -1.86 -0.82 1.17
C ARG A 92 -2.26 0.11 2.31
N ILE A 93 -2.61 1.36 2.00
CA ILE A 93 -3.14 2.29 2.99
C ILE A 93 -4.43 1.72 3.58
N GLU A 94 -5.38 1.27 2.75
CA GLU A 94 -6.62 0.66 3.22
C GLU A 94 -6.35 -0.55 4.12
N GLN A 95 -5.50 -1.48 3.71
CA GLN A 95 -5.12 -2.66 4.51
C GLN A 95 -4.49 -2.27 5.85
N ARG A 96 -3.67 -1.21 5.90
CA ARG A 96 -3.08 -0.73 7.15
C ARG A 96 -4.13 -0.08 8.06
N LEU A 97 -5.01 0.74 7.50
CA LEU A 97 -6.05 1.45 8.26
C LEU A 97 -7.15 0.52 8.77
N THR A 98 -7.45 -0.56 8.04
CA THR A 98 -8.51 -1.54 8.40
C THR A 98 -7.96 -2.79 9.08
N ARG A 99 -6.66 -2.84 9.39
CA ARG A 99 -6.04 -4.00 10.02
C ARG A 99 -6.58 -4.20 11.42
N GLU A 100 -7.17 -5.38 11.68
CA GLU A 100 -7.54 -5.79 13.03
C GLU A 100 -6.30 -5.86 13.92
N ARG A 101 -6.32 -5.13 15.02
CA ARG A 101 -5.25 -5.14 16.03
C ARG A 101 -5.66 -6.10 17.13
N ASN A 102 -4.94 -7.21 17.24
CA ASN A 102 -5.21 -8.29 18.18
C ASN A 102 -5.46 -7.75 19.61
N GLY A 103 -6.72 -7.75 20.04
CA GLY A 103 -7.15 -7.59 21.42
C GLY A 103 -7.09 -6.19 22.04
N ALA A 104 -6.55 -5.18 21.37
CA ALA A 104 -6.57 -3.80 21.82
C ALA A 104 -7.50 -2.96 20.94
N GLU A 105 -8.38 -2.18 21.54
CA GLU A 105 -9.20 -1.22 20.84
C GLU A 105 -8.29 -0.12 20.25
N ALA A 106 -8.12 -0.13 18.92
CA ALA A 106 -7.26 0.84 18.24
C ALA A 106 -7.87 2.24 18.34
N THR A 107 -7.09 3.21 18.78
CA THR A 107 -7.52 4.61 18.75
C THR A 107 -7.47 5.18 17.34
N LEU A 108 -8.22 6.26 17.09
CA LEU A 108 -8.15 6.97 15.81
C LEU A 108 -6.71 7.40 15.47
N LEU A 109 -5.93 7.83 16.45
CA LEU A 109 -4.52 8.19 16.26
C LEU A 109 -3.70 6.99 15.76
N ASP A 110 -3.89 5.81 16.36
CA ASP A 110 -3.17 4.60 15.96
C ASP A 110 -3.48 4.23 14.50
N VAL A 111 -4.77 4.30 14.13
CA VAL A 111 -5.22 4.01 12.76
C VAL A 111 -4.64 5.02 11.79
N LEU A 112 -4.77 6.32 12.05
CA LEU A 112 -4.31 7.36 11.12
C LEU A 112 -2.77 7.44 11.03
N SER A 113 -2.05 7.01 12.07
CA SER A 113 -0.58 6.91 12.02
C SER A 113 -0.09 5.91 10.96
N GLU A 114 -0.93 4.96 10.56
CA GLU A 114 -0.63 4.03 9.47
C GLU A 114 -0.51 4.70 8.08
N ALA A 115 -1.03 5.92 7.95
CA ALA A 115 -0.90 6.72 6.72
C ALA A 115 0.34 7.64 6.69
N LEU A 116 1.10 7.71 7.79
CA LEU A 116 2.30 8.54 7.89
C LEU A 116 3.53 7.85 7.29
N ALA A 117 4.54 8.65 6.95
CA ALA A 117 5.83 8.18 6.40
C ALA A 117 6.79 7.74 7.53
N ILE A 118 6.40 6.71 8.28
CA ILE A 118 7.12 6.28 9.51
C ILE A 118 8.08 5.10 9.32
N ASP A 119 8.14 4.55 8.12
CA ASP A 119 9.11 3.53 7.71
C ASP A 119 9.56 3.75 6.26
N GLU A 120 10.58 3.00 5.83
CA GLU A 120 11.19 3.15 4.51
C GLU A 120 10.19 2.89 3.36
N GLN A 121 9.31 1.90 3.50
CA GLN A 121 8.30 1.60 2.48
C GLN A 121 7.30 2.74 2.35
N ARG A 122 6.76 3.26 3.46
CA ARG A 122 5.80 4.37 3.48
C ARG A 122 6.45 5.66 2.99
N LEU A 123 7.70 5.90 3.34
CA LEU A 123 8.45 7.04 2.82
C LEU A 123 8.57 6.99 1.29
N ALA A 124 8.86 5.83 0.71
CA ALA A 124 8.90 5.65 -0.75
C ALA A 124 7.51 5.83 -1.40
N GLU A 125 6.44 5.36 -0.77
CA GLU A 125 5.06 5.60 -1.20
C GLU A 125 4.71 7.10 -1.18
N CYS A 126 5.10 7.82 -0.13
CA CYS A 126 4.90 9.28 -0.01
C CYS A 126 5.73 10.06 -1.04
N ALA A 127 6.98 9.67 -1.28
CA ALA A 127 7.81 10.27 -2.33
C ALA A 127 7.20 10.06 -3.73
N PHE A 128 6.61 8.89 -3.99
CA PHE A 128 5.87 8.64 -5.21
C PHE A 128 4.67 9.58 -5.36
N TRP A 129 3.87 9.77 -4.30
CA TRP A 129 2.74 10.70 -4.29
C TRP A 129 3.14 12.12 -4.60
N MET A 130 4.19 12.63 -3.96
CA MET A 130 4.69 13.98 -4.20
C MET A 130 5.16 14.17 -5.63
N ALA A 131 5.91 13.21 -6.16
CA ALA A 131 6.38 13.23 -7.54
C ALA A 131 5.21 13.17 -8.54
N PHE A 132 4.16 12.38 -8.25
CA PHE A 132 2.93 12.34 -9.04
C PHE A 132 2.18 13.69 -9.02
N TRP A 133 2.00 14.32 -7.85
CA TRP A 133 1.33 15.62 -7.74
C TRP A 133 2.04 16.72 -8.52
N GLY A 134 3.37 16.70 -8.57
CA GLY A 134 4.14 17.63 -9.40
C GLY A 134 3.77 17.57 -10.88
N GLN A 135 3.29 16.41 -11.38
CA GLN A 135 2.89 16.23 -12.78
C GLN A 135 1.40 16.50 -13.03
N VAL A 136 0.57 16.46 -11.99
CA VAL A 136 -0.91 16.63 -12.10
C VAL A 136 -1.29 17.97 -12.70
N SER A 137 -0.55 19.05 -12.41
CA SER A 137 -0.83 20.40 -12.93
C SER A 137 -0.65 20.50 -14.45
N ALA A 138 0.31 19.77 -15.02
CA ALA A 138 0.67 19.82 -16.43
C ALA A 138 -0.10 18.82 -17.31
N ASP A 139 -0.63 17.74 -16.76
CA ASP A 139 -1.30 16.66 -17.53
C ASP A 139 -2.78 16.52 -17.15
N LYS A 140 -3.67 16.74 -18.13
CA LYS A 140 -5.14 16.60 -17.96
C LYS A 140 -5.58 15.17 -17.60
N LYS A 141 -4.86 14.13 -18.08
CA LYS A 141 -5.20 12.73 -17.76
C LYS A 141 -4.82 12.42 -16.32
N LEU A 142 -3.63 12.84 -15.88
CA LEU A 142 -3.19 12.69 -14.49
C LEU A 142 -4.08 13.49 -13.53
N ARG A 143 -4.57 14.66 -13.95
CA ARG A 143 -5.51 15.45 -13.14
C ARG A 143 -6.84 14.72 -12.91
N ARG A 144 -7.44 14.09 -13.95
CA ARG A 144 -8.65 13.28 -13.78
C ARG A 144 -8.41 12.08 -12.86
N LEU A 145 -7.26 11.43 -13.01
CA LEU A 145 -6.85 10.33 -12.15
C LEU A 145 -6.71 10.78 -10.70
N ASN A 146 -6.06 11.92 -10.46
CA ASN A 146 -5.90 12.49 -9.12
C ASN A 146 -7.26 12.79 -8.45
N VAL A 147 -8.23 13.32 -9.20
CA VAL A 147 -9.58 13.57 -8.67
C VAL A 147 -10.25 12.27 -8.21
N TRP A 148 -10.13 11.20 -9.00
CA TRP A 148 -10.67 9.89 -8.63
C TRP A 148 -9.98 9.34 -7.38
N VAL A 149 -8.64 9.31 -7.37
CA VAL A 149 -7.85 8.84 -6.23
C VAL A 149 -8.17 9.61 -4.95
N HIS A 150 -8.25 10.94 -5.04
CA HIS A 150 -8.56 11.79 -3.89
C HIS A 150 -9.94 11.49 -3.30
N ARG A 151 -10.94 11.20 -4.13
CA ARG A 151 -12.28 10.78 -3.64
C ARG A 151 -12.24 9.45 -2.90
N GLU A 152 -11.53 8.45 -3.43
CA GLU A 152 -11.39 7.16 -2.74
C GLU A 152 -10.63 7.32 -1.41
N TYR A 153 -9.62 8.16 -1.38
CA TYR A 153 -8.87 8.49 -0.18
C TYR A 153 -9.75 9.13 0.89
N LEU A 154 -10.55 10.14 0.53
CA LEU A 154 -11.50 10.77 1.47
C LEU A 154 -12.53 9.77 2.01
N ARG A 155 -13.09 8.90 1.16
CA ARG A 155 -14.04 7.85 1.60
C ARG A 155 -13.42 6.88 2.61
N LEU A 156 -12.16 6.50 2.38
CA LEU A 156 -11.42 5.63 3.28
C LEU A 156 -11.28 6.27 4.66
N TYR A 157 -10.84 7.53 4.73
CA TYR A 157 -10.72 8.26 5.99
C TYR A 157 -12.06 8.50 6.68
N GLU A 158 -13.12 8.78 5.93
CA GLU A 158 -14.46 8.93 6.50
C GLU A 158 -14.93 7.64 7.19
N ARG A 159 -14.67 6.46 6.60
CA ARG A 159 -14.92 5.17 7.25
C ARG A 159 -14.13 5.04 8.55
N CYS A 160 -12.84 5.32 8.54
CA CYS A 160 -12.00 5.27 9.74
C CYS A 160 -12.51 6.21 10.85
N PHE A 161 -12.95 7.41 10.50
CA PHE A 161 -13.52 8.35 11.48
C PHE A 161 -14.84 7.85 12.05
N ALA A 162 -15.73 7.31 11.20
CA ALA A 162 -17.00 6.76 11.64
C ALA A 162 -16.86 5.54 12.56
N GLU A 163 -15.76 4.80 12.45
CA GLU A 163 -15.45 3.62 13.23
C GLU A 163 -14.69 3.95 14.53
N HIS A 164 -13.69 4.83 14.46
CA HIS A 164 -12.76 5.07 15.57
C HIS A 164 -12.92 6.42 16.26
N TRP A 165 -13.92 7.23 15.89
CA TRP A 165 -14.19 8.50 16.53
C TRP A 165 -15.63 8.54 17.05
N PRO A 166 -15.87 8.25 18.35
CA PRO A 166 -17.22 8.06 18.91
C PRO A 166 -18.17 9.21 18.64
N GLU A 167 -17.67 10.46 18.67
CA GLU A 167 -18.49 11.64 18.47
C GLU A 167 -18.76 11.98 17.00
N TRP A 168 -18.10 11.29 16.04
CA TRP A 168 -18.17 11.59 14.62
C TRP A 168 -19.60 11.70 14.09
N ARG A 169 -20.45 10.75 14.46
CA ARG A 169 -21.85 10.70 13.99
C ARG A 169 -22.72 11.76 14.61
N LEU A 170 -22.29 12.36 15.73
CA LEU A 170 -23.00 13.41 16.43
C LEU A 170 -22.76 14.81 15.81
N TRP A 171 -21.77 14.93 14.96
CA TRP A 171 -21.41 16.20 14.32
C TRP A 171 -22.24 16.47 13.07
N PRO A 172 -22.60 17.74 12.81
CA PRO A 172 -23.25 18.14 11.57
C PRO A 172 -22.40 17.75 10.35
N PRO A 173 -23.00 17.42 9.18
CA PRO A 173 -22.26 17.05 7.97
C PRO A 173 -21.19 18.07 7.57
N ALA A 174 -21.47 19.39 7.68
CA ALA A 174 -20.50 20.42 7.37
C ALA A 174 -19.29 20.41 8.30
N VAL A 175 -19.46 20.11 9.58
CA VAL A 175 -18.37 19.99 10.56
C VAL A 175 -17.52 18.74 10.23
N ARG A 176 -18.18 17.63 9.92
CA ARG A 176 -17.48 16.38 9.52
C ARG A 176 -16.63 16.59 8.27
N ASP A 177 -17.17 17.25 7.24
CA ASP A 177 -16.42 17.56 6.01
C ASP A 177 -15.19 18.44 6.29
N GLN A 178 -15.34 19.48 7.12
CA GLN A 178 -14.21 20.34 7.50
C GLN A 178 -13.14 19.57 8.27
N VAL A 179 -13.51 18.75 9.25
CA VAL A 179 -12.56 17.93 10.02
C VAL A 179 -11.84 16.93 9.11
N LEU A 180 -12.59 16.23 8.26
CA LEU A 180 -12.04 15.26 7.31
C LEU A 180 -10.99 15.90 6.39
N ARG A 181 -11.33 17.01 5.75
CA ARG A 181 -10.41 17.74 4.86
C ARG A 181 -9.20 18.27 5.62
N SER A 182 -9.39 18.80 6.82
CA SER A 182 -8.29 19.31 7.65
C SER A 182 -7.29 18.20 8.00
N VAL A 183 -7.76 17.04 8.46
CA VAL A 183 -6.88 15.92 8.81
C VAL A 183 -6.14 15.39 7.58
N VAL A 184 -6.84 15.19 6.46
CA VAL A 184 -6.21 14.71 5.22
C VAL A 184 -5.16 15.68 4.71
N THR A 185 -5.45 16.99 4.72
CA THR A 185 -4.48 18.02 4.32
C THR A 185 -3.28 18.04 5.26
N PHE A 186 -3.52 17.88 6.56
CA PHE A 186 -2.46 17.85 7.57
C PHE A 186 -1.54 16.63 7.41
N ILE A 187 -2.10 15.44 7.20
CA ILE A 187 -1.33 14.21 6.92
C ILE A 187 -0.49 14.39 5.64
N ASN A 188 -1.06 14.98 4.58
CA ASN A 188 -0.32 15.26 3.36
C ASN A 188 0.85 16.23 3.60
N GLY A 189 0.67 17.23 4.48
CA GLY A 189 1.74 18.15 4.91
C GLY A 189 2.84 17.43 5.69
N LEU A 190 2.48 16.57 6.64
CA LEU A 190 3.44 15.76 7.40
C LEU A 190 4.26 14.84 6.48
N THR A 191 3.61 14.16 5.55
CA THR A 191 4.30 13.27 4.60
C THR A 191 5.22 14.06 3.67
N ALA A 192 4.80 15.25 3.21
CA ALA A 192 5.67 16.13 2.44
C ALA A 192 6.90 16.57 3.25
N GLY A 193 6.72 16.94 4.51
CA GLY A 193 7.81 17.25 5.44
C GLY A 193 8.78 16.07 5.61
N ALA A 194 8.26 14.86 5.84
CA ALA A 194 9.07 13.66 6.01
C ALA A 194 9.91 13.31 4.76
N VAL A 195 9.37 13.54 3.56
CA VAL A 195 10.09 13.29 2.30
C VAL A 195 11.17 14.36 2.05
N THR A 196 10.89 15.64 2.34
CA THR A 196 11.79 16.76 2.03
C THR A 196 12.79 17.05 3.12
N SER A 197 12.46 16.79 4.38
CA SER A 197 13.29 17.09 5.56
C SER A 197 13.20 15.95 6.59
N PRO A 198 13.68 14.73 6.26
CA PRO A 198 13.46 13.54 7.10
C PRO A 198 14.10 13.63 8.49
N ARG A 199 15.14 14.48 8.66
CA ARG A 199 15.76 14.71 9.97
C ARG A 199 14.86 15.52 10.91
N ASP A 200 14.07 16.45 10.36
CA ASP A 200 13.17 17.31 11.13
C ASP A 200 11.81 16.62 11.38
N TRP A 201 11.47 15.62 10.56
CA TRP A 201 10.21 14.88 10.61
C TRP A 201 10.39 13.38 10.84
N PRO A 202 11.09 12.96 11.93
CA PRO A 202 11.16 11.54 12.28
C PRO A 202 9.77 11.00 12.64
N ALA A 203 9.60 9.68 12.63
CA ALA A 203 8.32 9.02 12.89
C ALA A 203 7.61 9.53 14.16
N ALA A 204 8.34 9.68 15.27
CA ALA A 204 7.78 10.17 16.52
C ALA A 204 7.23 11.60 16.41
N ALA A 205 7.92 12.50 15.70
CA ALA A 205 7.46 13.87 15.48
C ALA A 205 6.18 13.90 14.64
N GLN A 206 6.09 13.09 13.59
CA GLN A 206 4.89 12.99 12.76
C GLN A 206 3.66 12.54 13.60
N VAL A 207 3.80 11.49 14.41
CA VAL A 207 2.73 10.99 15.28
C VAL A 207 2.33 12.01 16.33
N GLN A 208 3.30 12.71 16.94
CA GLN A 208 3.03 13.76 17.93
C GLN A 208 2.23 14.92 17.33
N GLN A 209 2.60 15.37 16.13
CA GLN A 209 1.90 16.44 15.43
C GLN A 209 0.50 16.01 15.00
N LEU A 210 0.31 14.78 14.53
CA LEU A 210 -1.01 14.25 14.22
C LEU A 210 -1.90 14.20 15.47
N ARG A 211 -1.38 13.77 16.61
CA ARG A 211 -2.09 13.78 17.89
C ARG A 211 -2.58 15.19 18.23
N LEU A 212 -1.68 16.17 18.21
CA LEU A 212 -2.03 17.57 18.49
C LEU A 212 -3.14 18.07 17.55
N GLN A 213 -3.03 17.78 16.26
CA GLN A 213 -4.05 18.18 15.28
C GLN A 213 -5.41 17.55 15.58
N LEU A 214 -5.45 16.27 15.94
CA LEU A 214 -6.71 15.57 16.28
C LEU A 214 -7.35 16.15 17.53
N ASP A 215 -6.57 16.48 18.56
CA ASP A 215 -7.07 17.07 19.81
C ASP A 215 -7.64 18.47 19.57
N LEU A 216 -6.97 19.31 18.78
CA LEU A 216 -7.46 20.64 18.39
C LEU A 216 -8.78 20.55 17.60
N LEU A 217 -8.87 19.65 16.63
CA LEU A 217 -10.08 19.46 15.84
C LEU A 217 -11.25 18.90 16.67
N ARG A 218 -10.96 18.00 17.62
CA ARG A 218 -11.99 17.49 18.55
C ARG A 218 -12.57 18.62 19.39
N HIS A 219 -11.73 19.49 19.93
CA HIS A 219 -12.16 20.64 20.72
C HIS A 219 -13.00 21.61 19.87
N TRP A 220 -12.49 22.01 18.73
CA TRP A 220 -13.19 22.88 17.78
C TRP A 220 -14.56 22.33 17.34
N ALA A 221 -14.67 21.04 17.03
CA ALA A 221 -15.91 20.43 16.59
C ALA A 221 -16.96 20.38 17.71
N LYS A 222 -16.54 20.18 18.96
CA LYS A 222 -17.44 20.27 20.15
C LYS A 222 -18.01 21.68 20.32
N GLU A 223 -17.21 22.72 20.18
CA GLU A 223 -17.67 24.11 20.25
C GLU A 223 -18.71 24.42 19.15
N LYS A 224 -18.42 24.01 17.89
CA LYS A 224 -19.35 24.20 16.76
C LYS A 224 -20.67 23.47 16.91
N ARG A 225 -20.68 22.33 17.58
CA ARG A 225 -21.93 21.63 17.92
C ARG A 225 -22.75 22.41 18.92
N ASN A 226 -22.12 22.89 20.00
CA ASN A 226 -22.80 23.59 21.10
C ASN A 226 -23.38 24.96 20.66
N SER A 227 -22.66 25.68 19.78
CA SER A 227 -23.10 26.98 19.24
C SER A 227 -24.33 26.91 18.33
N ARG A 228 -24.80 25.74 17.91
CA ARG A 228 -26.00 25.54 17.09
C ARG A 228 -27.20 25.03 17.88
N SER A 229 -27.00 24.68 19.14
CA SER A 229 -28.03 24.16 20.02
C SER A 229 -28.58 25.21 21.02
N GLY A 230 -28.04 26.42 21.01
CA GLY A 230 -28.47 27.59 21.70
C GLY A 230 -28.92 28.69 20.74
#